data_6ee460a65b9fac38fb87aacf774eb502
#
_entry.id   6ee460a65b9fac38fb87aacf774eb502
#
_cell.length_a   1.000
_cell.length_b   1.000
_cell.length_c   1.000
_cell.angle_alpha   90.00
_cell.angle_beta   90.00
_cell.angle_gamma   90.00
#
_symmetry.space_group_name_H-M   'P 1'
#
loop_
_entity.id
_entity.type
_entity.pdbx_description
1 polymer ?
#
loop_
_entity_poly.entity_id
_entity_poly.type
_entity_poly.pdbx_seq_one_letter_code
_entity_poly.pdbx_strand_id
1 'polypeptide(L)'
;MGLVVERERGRVHVVEHSTNTRLATVSGMGDLSHASAVYSRDQRYAFVFGRDGGLTKVDLLRGRIVKRVVQAGNSIGGAVSQDGTVVAVSNYEPGGVRLFDAQTLDMIMDIPAAAADGSLSKVVGLVDAPGDRFVFSLYDAGEIWVADVGDRSNPIITRFPDVGRLPYDALLTPDGRFYIAGLFGEDGLALLDLWHPDRGVRRIMDNYGRGDEKLPVYKMPHLEGWAMSGQLAFVPAVGRHEVLVIDSKDWTEKGRIPVHGQPVFVMAQPAGRQVWVNFALPDNDTVQIIDTETLEIAHTLRPGPAVLHMEFTPRGERVWLSVRDDDRVAVYDTNSFERVAQLDIHKPSGIFFSSRATRIGL
;
A
#
# COMPACT_ATOMS: atom_id res chain seq x y z
N MET A 1 8.45 -16.43 2.31
CA MET A 1 7.03 -16.74 2.55
C MET A 1 6.18 -15.50 2.33
N GLY A 2 4.86 -15.64 2.30
CA GLY A 2 3.94 -14.52 2.20
C GLY A 2 2.49 -14.94 2.37
N LEU A 3 1.59 -14.00 2.16
CA LEU A 3 0.15 -14.21 2.21
C LEU A 3 -0.51 -13.88 0.88
N VAL A 4 -1.51 -14.66 0.51
CA VAL A 4 -2.50 -14.34 -0.51
C VAL A 4 -3.87 -14.25 0.15
N VAL A 5 -4.55 -13.13 -0.05
CA VAL A 5 -5.89 -12.90 0.52
C VAL A 5 -6.95 -13.52 -0.37
N GLU A 6 -7.78 -14.38 0.20
CA GLU A 6 -9.03 -14.87 -0.39
C GLU A 6 -10.19 -14.08 0.22
N ARG A 7 -10.58 -13.00 -0.46
CA ARG A 7 -11.41 -11.95 0.11
C ARG A 7 -12.84 -12.39 0.48
N GLU A 8 -13.46 -13.22 -0.34
CA GLU A 8 -14.89 -13.57 -0.16
C GLU A 8 -15.13 -14.52 1.01
N ARG A 9 -14.11 -15.30 1.40
CA ARG A 9 -14.23 -16.31 2.46
C ARG A 9 -13.54 -15.90 3.76
N GLY A 10 -13.05 -14.66 3.85
CA GLY A 10 -12.40 -14.16 5.07
C GLY A 10 -11.22 -15.00 5.52
N ARG A 11 -10.35 -15.40 4.57
CA ARG A 11 -9.18 -16.24 4.86
C ARG A 11 -7.96 -15.82 4.05
N VAL A 12 -6.81 -16.24 4.51
CA VAL A 12 -5.54 -16.05 3.80
C VAL A 12 -4.86 -17.38 3.56
N HIS A 13 -4.06 -17.45 2.51
CA HIS A 13 -3.19 -18.57 2.20
C HIS A 13 -1.75 -18.18 2.52
N VAL A 14 -1.09 -18.95 3.37
CA VAL A 14 0.36 -18.86 3.57
C VAL A 14 1.02 -19.53 2.38
N VAL A 15 1.90 -18.80 1.70
CA VAL A 15 2.56 -19.26 0.48
C VAL A 15 4.08 -19.19 0.58
N GLU A 16 4.75 -20.05 -0.20
CA GLU A 16 6.20 -20.01 -0.39
C GLU A 16 6.50 -19.62 -1.84
N HIS A 17 7.12 -18.45 -2.00
CA HIS A 17 7.37 -17.89 -3.33
C HIS A 17 8.54 -18.54 -4.08
N SER A 18 9.47 -19.18 -3.39
CA SER A 18 10.59 -19.88 -4.05
C SER A 18 10.17 -21.15 -4.76
N THR A 19 9.18 -21.85 -4.20
CA THR A 19 8.63 -23.11 -4.75
C THR A 19 7.27 -22.93 -5.42
N ASN A 20 6.68 -21.72 -5.36
CA ASN A 20 5.34 -21.40 -5.83
C ASN A 20 4.26 -22.33 -5.23
N THR A 21 4.31 -22.54 -3.93
CA THR A 21 3.42 -23.48 -3.24
C THR A 21 2.58 -22.82 -2.15
N ARG A 22 1.38 -23.35 -1.94
CA ARG A 22 0.55 -23.01 -0.78
C ARG A 22 0.92 -23.93 0.39
N LEU A 23 1.33 -23.33 1.50
CA LEU A 23 1.74 -24.05 2.72
C LEU A 23 0.57 -24.31 3.67
N ALA A 24 -0.31 -23.31 3.83
CA ALA A 24 -1.45 -23.39 4.74
C ALA A 24 -2.60 -22.48 4.27
N THR A 25 -3.80 -22.75 4.78
CA THR A 25 -4.97 -21.88 4.67
C THR A 25 -5.43 -21.52 6.08
N VAL A 26 -5.57 -20.23 6.37
CA VAL A 26 -5.96 -19.70 7.67
C VAL A 26 -7.27 -18.96 7.52
N SER A 27 -8.31 -19.46 8.18
CA SER A 27 -9.68 -18.94 8.12
C SER A 27 -10.08 -18.21 9.41
N GLY A 28 -11.20 -17.47 9.40
CA GLY A 28 -11.74 -16.82 10.58
C GLY A 28 -11.26 -15.39 10.78
N MET A 29 -10.92 -14.68 9.71
CA MET A 29 -10.41 -13.31 9.77
C MET A 29 -11.47 -12.23 9.59
N GLY A 30 -12.75 -12.61 9.46
CA GLY A 30 -13.84 -11.66 9.23
C GLY A 30 -13.90 -11.14 7.79
N ASP A 31 -14.25 -9.88 7.63
CA ASP A 31 -14.40 -9.28 6.29
C ASP A 31 -13.04 -8.86 5.71
N LEU A 32 -12.58 -9.59 4.71
CA LEU A 32 -11.37 -9.28 3.93
C LEU A 32 -11.69 -8.68 2.54
N SER A 33 -12.86 -8.11 2.35
CA SER A 33 -13.25 -7.48 1.08
C SER A 33 -12.30 -6.34 0.67
N HIS A 34 -11.63 -5.75 1.64
CA HIS A 34 -10.53 -4.83 1.48
C HIS A 34 -9.52 -5.10 2.61
N ALA A 35 -8.51 -5.89 2.33
CA ALA A 35 -7.55 -6.31 3.33
C ALA A 35 -6.12 -5.98 2.89
N SER A 36 -5.30 -5.59 3.86
CA SER A 36 -3.85 -5.46 3.73
C SER A 36 -3.14 -6.26 4.81
N ALA A 37 -1.85 -6.47 4.63
CA ALA A 37 -1.04 -7.16 5.60
C ALA A 37 0.37 -6.56 5.68
N VAL A 38 0.86 -6.43 6.91
CA VAL A 38 2.24 -6.09 7.23
C VAL A 38 2.85 -7.20 8.10
N TYR A 39 4.16 -7.17 8.30
CA TYR A 39 4.87 -8.27 8.96
C TYR A 39 5.66 -7.79 10.18
N SER A 40 5.80 -8.68 11.18
CA SER A 40 6.78 -8.50 12.24
C SER A 40 8.20 -8.45 11.65
N ARG A 41 9.10 -7.69 12.27
CA ARG A 41 10.46 -7.47 11.74
C ARG A 41 11.28 -8.77 11.59
N ASP A 42 10.94 -9.81 12.36
CA ASP A 42 11.50 -11.17 12.24
C ASP A 42 10.83 -12.01 11.12
N GLN A 43 9.86 -11.45 10.40
CA GLN A 43 9.10 -12.07 9.31
C GLN A 43 8.28 -13.33 9.75
N ARG A 44 8.13 -13.56 11.03
CA ARG A 44 7.40 -14.73 11.54
C ARG A 44 5.89 -14.52 11.57
N TYR A 45 5.47 -13.33 11.92
CA TYR A 45 4.05 -13.01 12.07
C TYR A 45 3.60 -12.03 11.00
N ALA A 46 2.38 -12.27 10.49
CA ALA A 46 1.68 -11.30 9.68
C ALA A 46 0.57 -10.65 10.53
N PHE A 47 0.39 -9.35 10.36
CA PHE A 47 -0.73 -8.58 10.89
C PHE A 47 -1.66 -8.26 9.72
N VAL A 48 -2.85 -8.85 9.73
CA VAL A 48 -3.86 -8.72 8.67
C VAL A 48 -4.95 -7.78 9.15
N PHE A 49 -5.24 -6.75 8.34
CA PHE A 49 -6.26 -5.75 8.62
C PHE A 49 -7.50 -6.06 7.80
N GLY A 50 -8.63 -6.20 8.48
CA GLY A 50 -9.93 -6.50 7.87
C GLY A 50 -10.84 -5.29 7.81
N ARG A 51 -11.74 -5.28 6.82
CA ARG A 51 -12.73 -4.19 6.61
C ARG A 51 -13.69 -4.02 7.79
N ASP A 52 -13.91 -5.07 8.56
CA ASP A 52 -14.74 -5.09 9.77
C ASP A 52 -14.04 -4.52 11.03
N GLY A 53 -12.94 -3.81 10.86
CA GLY A 53 -12.12 -3.32 11.97
C GLY A 53 -11.24 -4.38 12.63
N GLY A 54 -11.13 -5.55 12.03
CA GLY A 54 -10.34 -6.66 12.55
C GLY A 54 -8.85 -6.45 12.37
N LEU A 55 -8.07 -6.64 13.44
CA LEU A 55 -6.62 -6.82 13.43
C LEU A 55 -6.33 -8.28 13.82
N THR A 56 -5.73 -9.04 12.90
CA THR A 56 -5.45 -10.47 13.10
C THR A 56 -3.95 -10.75 13.01
N LYS A 57 -3.37 -11.32 14.05
CA LYS A 57 -1.99 -11.81 14.07
C LYS A 57 -1.94 -13.28 13.66
N VAL A 58 -1.20 -13.58 12.59
CA VAL A 58 -1.03 -14.92 12.01
C VAL A 58 0.39 -15.40 12.21
N ASP A 59 0.59 -16.59 12.76
CA ASP A 59 1.90 -17.28 12.79
C ASP A 59 2.10 -18.00 11.46
N LEU A 60 3.01 -17.49 10.62
CA LEU A 60 3.28 -18.03 9.28
C LEU A 60 3.86 -19.43 9.32
N LEU A 61 4.71 -19.74 10.32
CA LEU A 61 5.34 -21.05 10.45
C LEU A 61 4.35 -22.13 10.89
N ARG A 62 3.33 -21.75 11.70
CA ARG A 62 2.32 -22.67 12.18
C ARG A 62 1.03 -22.66 11.36
N GLY A 63 0.89 -21.71 10.43
CA GLY A 63 -0.29 -21.56 9.58
C GLY A 63 -1.58 -21.36 10.39
N ARG A 64 -1.56 -20.52 11.45
CA ARG A 64 -2.73 -20.31 12.32
C ARG A 64 -2.82 -18.90 12.87
N ILE A 65 -4.04 -18.51 13.25
CA ILE A 65 -4.28 -17.28 14.01
C ILE A 65 -3.68 -17.43 15.41
N VAL A 66 -2.93 -16.42 15.85
CA VAL A 66 -2.45 -16.26 17.22
C VAL A 66 -3.48 -15.52 18.07
N LYS A 67 -3.92 -14.37 17.57
CA LYS A 67 -4.96 -13.53 18.22
C LYS A 67 -5.65 -12.69 17.14
N ARG A 68 -6.92 -12.41 17.34
CA ARG A 68 -7.70 -11.46 16.57
C ARG A 68 -8.45 -10.52 17.50
N VAL A 69 -8.42 -9.25 17.21
CA VAL A 69 -9.19 -8.20 17.89
C VAL A 69 -10.01 -7.43 16.87
N VAL A 70 -11.25 -7.10 17.20
CA VAL A 70 -12.06 -6.15 16.42
C VAL A 70 -12.00 -4.85 17.17
N GLN A 71 -11.33 -3.85 16.58
CA GLN A 71 -10.92 -2.66 17.28
C GLN A 71 -11.66 -1.40 16.79
N ALA A 72 -12.33 -1.48 15.64
CA ALA A 72 -13.06 -0.38 15.02
C ALA A 72 -14.25 -0.91 14.22
N GLY A 73 -15.04 -0.03 13.63
CA GLY A 73 -16.12 -0.41 12.72
C GLY A 73 -15.62 -0.67 11.29
N ASN A 74 -14.54 -0.01 10.89
CA ASN A 74 -13.99 -0.11 9.55
C ASN A 74 -12.51 0.29 9.55
N SER A 75 -11.64 -0.64 9.17
CA SER A 75 -10.20 -0.41 9.03
C SER A 75 -9.75 -0.61 7.58
N ILE A 76 -8.62 0.01 7.21
CA ILE A 76 -8.13 -0.06 5.85
C ILE A 76 -6.70 -0.62 5.77
N GLY A 77 -5.87 -0.37 6.76
CA GLY A 77 -4.49 -0.81 6.75
C GLY A 77 -3.77 -0.49 8.05
N GLY A 78 -2.48 -0.68 8.05
CA GLY A 78 -1.65 -0.39 9.21
C GLY A 78 -0.17 -0.56 8.90
N ALA A 79 0.65 -0.24 9.90
CA ALA A 79 2.10 -0.30 9.83
C ALA A 79 2.68 -0.89 11.11
N VAL A 80 3.93 -1.36 11.05
CA VAL A 80 4.69 -1.85 12.21
C VAL A 80 5.84 -0.87 12.47
N SER A 81 6.00 -0.42 13.72
CA SER A 81 7.10 0.47 14.13
C SER A 81 8.47 -0.08 13.75
N GLN A 82 9.46 0.81 13.60
CA GLN A 82 10.80 0.41 13.19
C GLN A 82 11.44 -0.60 14.17
N ASP A 83 11.17 -0.47 15.46
CA ASP A 83 11.61 -1.42 16.50
C ASP A 83 10.79 -2.73 16.52
N GLY A 84 9.72 -2.82 15.74
CA GLY A 84 8.85 -3.99 15.63
C GLY A 84 7.92 -4.24 16.81
N THR A 85 7.80 -3.30 17.75
CA THR A 85 7.07 -3.50 19.01
C THR A 85 5.64 -2.97 18.98
N VAL A 86 5.29 -2.11 18.03
CA VAL A 86 3.96 -1.50 17.88
C VAL A 86 3.37 -1.80 16.51
N VAL A 87 2.09 -2.15 16.49
CA VAL A 87 1.26 -2.20 15.28
C VAL A 87 0.28 -1.02 15.32
N ALA A 88 0.34 -0.16 14.32
CA ALA A 88 -0.61 0.92 14.12
C ALA A 88 -1.70 0.49 13.13
N VAL A 89 -2.95 0.83 13.40
CA VAL A 89 -4.11 0.53 12.53
C VAL A 89 -4.82 1.82 12.14
N SER A 90 -4.97 2.05 10.84
CA SER A 90 -5.73 3.19 10.31
C SER A 90 -7.21 2.84 10.17
N ASN A 91 -8.08 3.75 10.60
CA ASN A 91 -9.51 3.54 10.66
C ASN A 91 -10.29 4.55 9.81
N TYR A 92 -11.32 4.05 9.12
CA TYR A 92 -12.35 4.87 8.50
C TYR A 92 -13.46 5.24 9.49
N GLU A 93 -13.80 4.30 10.37
CA GLU A 93 -14.85 4.46 11.38
C GLU A 93 -14.36 3.94 12.74
N PRO A 94 -14.28 4.80 13.74
CA PRO A 94 -14.72 6.21 13.77
C PRO A 94 -13.72 7.20 13.17
N GLY A 95 -12.65 6.75 12.53
CA GLY A 95 -11.47 7.52 12.13
C GLY A 95 -10.32 7.28 13.11
N GLY A 96 -9.19 7.95 12.88
CA GLY A 96 -8.03 7.88 13.77
C GLY A 96 -7.11 6.69 13.55
N VAL A 97 -6.11 6.61 14.41
CA VAL A 97 -5.10 5.53 14.44
C VAL A 97 -5.11 4.90 15.82
N ARG A 98 -5.18 3.57 15.88
CA ARG A 98 -5.02 2.81 17.12
C ARG A 98 -3.72 2.04 17.14
N LEU A 99 -3.01 2.12 18.25
CA LEU A 99 -1.73 1.48 18.47
C LEU A 99 -1.90 0.25 19.37
N PHE A 100 -1.29 -0.84 18.96
CA PHE A 100 -1.32 -2.12 19.66
C PHE A 100 0.10 -2.63 19.92
N ASP A 101 0.28 -3.29 21.04
CA ASP A 101 1.49 -4.07 21.28
C ASP A 101 1.60 -5.22 20.25
N ALA A 102 2.70 -5.28 19.52
CA ALA A 102 2.86 -6.26 18.44
C ALA A 102 2.95 -7.71 18.94
N GLN A 103 3.29 -7.94 20.21
CA GLN A 103 3.37 -9.27 20.79
C GLN A 103 1.99 -9.75 21.24
N THR A 104 1.26 -8.91 21.99
CA THR A 104 0.02 -9.32 22.68
C THR A 104 -1.25 -8.89 21.97
N LEU A 105 -1.20 -7.92 21.06
CA LEU A 105 -2.33 -7.18 20.48
C LEU A 105 -3.22 -6.53 21.55
N ASP A 106 -2.65 -6.10 22.66
CA ASP A 106 -3.34 -5.25 23.62
C ASP A 106 -3.22 -3.80 23.14
N MET A 107 -4.30 -3.05 23.26
CA MET A 107 -4.34 -1.66 22.82
C MET A 107 -3.46 -0.81 23.74
N ILE A 108 -2.51 -0.10 23.16
CA ILE A 108 -1.63 0.85 23.86
C ILE A 108 -2.27 2.23 23.90
N MET A 109 -2.84 2.66 22.73
CA MET A 109 -3.30 4.02 22.56
C MET A 109 -4.35 4.16 21.47
N ASP A 110 -5.23 5.16 21.62
CA ASP A 110 -6.13 5.67 20.59
C ASP A 110 -5.72 7.12 20.25
N ILE A 111 -5.45 7.40 18.97
CA ILE A 111 -5.13 8.73 18.44
C ILE A 111 -6.33 9.16 17.59
N PRO A 112 -7.30 9.92 18.15
CA PRO A 112 -8.44 10.39 17.39
C PRO A 112 -7.97 11.38 16.30
N ALA A 113 -8.38 11.15 15.05
CA ALA A 113 -8.12 12.09 13.97
C ALA A 113 -9.17 13.21 13.96
N ALA A 114 -9.21 14.00 15.02
CA ALA A 114 -10.13 15.14 15.16
C ALA A 114 -9.55 16.38 14.44
N ALA A 115 -10.27 16.85 13.42
CA ALA A 115 -9.99 18.11 12.75
C ALA A 115 -10.22 19.30 13.69
N ALA A 116 -9.88 20.51 13.25
CA ALA A 116 -10.00 21.71 14.06
C ALA A 116 -11.46 22.03 14.50
N ASP A 117 -12.44 21.60 13.72
CA ASP A 117 -13.87 21.74 14.03
C ASP A 117 -14.43 20.62 14.94
N GLY A 118 -13.57 19.67 15.33
CA GLY A 118 -13.92 18.51 16.16
C GLY A 118 -14.50 17.32 15.37
N SER A 119 -14.68 17.42 14.06
CA SER A 119 -15.10 16.28 13.23
C SER A 119 -13.98 15.23 13.13
N LEU A 120 -14.36 13.96 13.14
CA LEU A 120 -13.40 12.87 12.95
C LEU A 120 -13.18 12.61 11.47
N SER A 121 -11.93 12.46 11.08
CA SER A 121 -11.51 12.14 9.71
C SER A 121 -11.13 10.67 9.56
N LYS A 122 -11.46 10.11 8.42
CA LYS A 122 -10.86 8.85 7.96
C LYS A 122 -9.34 9.01 7.87
N VAL A 123 -8.63 7.99 8.32
CA VAL A 123 -7.17 7.94 8.18
C VAL A 123 -6.77 6.97 7.08
N VAL A 124 -5.88 7.43 6.21
CA VAL A 124 -5.34 6.70 5.06
C VAL A 124 -3.84 6.96 4.94
N GLY A 125 -3.15 6.22 4.07
CA GLY A 125 -1.74 6.43 3.81
C GLY A 125 -0.86 6.28 5.06
N LEU A 126 -1.26 5.44 6.03
CA LEU A 126 -0.51 5.20 7.25
C LEU A 126 0.74 4.38 6.96
N VAL A 127 1.89 4.95 7.30
CA VAL A 127 3.21 4.33 7.17
C VAL A 127 4.02 4.48 8.44
N ASP A 128 4.96 3.56 8.67
CA ASP A 128 6.02 3.74 9.64
C ASP A 128 7.12 4.65 9.09
N ALA A 129 7.76 5.42 9.95
CA ALA A 129 8.84 6.34 9.60
C ALA A 129 9.99 6.26 10.61
N PRO A 130 11.22 6.69 10.25
CA PRO A 130 12.36 6.66 11.17
C PRO A 130 12.11 7.40 12.48
N GLY A 131 12.67 6.88 13.59
CA GLY A 131 12.59 7.52 14.91
C GLY A 131 11.27 7.28 15.62
N ASP A 132 10.74 6.05 15.54
CA ASP A 132 9.49 5.64 16.21
C ASP A 132 8.30 6.54 15.87
N ARG A 133 8.18 6.89 14.60
CA ARG A 133 7.10 7.74 14.09
C ARG A 133 6.18 6.96 13.16
N PHE A 134 4.92 7.37 13.15
CA PHE A 134 3.95 7.04 12.12
C PHE A 134 3.51 8.32 11.40
N VAL A 135 3.34 8.23 10.08
CA VAL A 135 2.83 9.33 9.25
C VAL A 135 1.58 8.89 8.55
N PHE A 136 0.59 9.74 8.50
CA PHE A 136 -0.70 9.41 7.88
C PHE A 136 -1.46 10.65 7.41
N SER A 137 -2.35 10.42 6.46
CA SER A 137 -3.22 11.44 5.89
C SER A 137 -4.61 11.39 6.52
N LEU A 138 -5.18 12.55 6.82
CA LEU A 138 -6.56 12.73 7.23
C LEU A 138 -7.39 13.09 6.01
N TYR A 139 -8.10 12.10 5.47
CA TYR A 139 -8.81 12.20 4.20
C TYR A 139 -9.84 13.32 4.15
N ASP A 140 -10.74 13.36 5.13
CA ASP A 140 -11.84 14.34 5.15
C ASP A 140 -11.37 15.73 5.60
N ALA A 141 -10.33 15.78 6.46
CA ALA A 141 -9.80 17.03 7.00
C ALA A 141 -8.81 17.74 6.06
N GLY A 142 -8.21 17.03 5.08
CA GLY A 142 -7.18 17.63 4.23
C GLY A 142 -5.87 17.90 4.97
N GLU A 143 -5.48 17.01 5.89
CA GLU A 143 -4.29 17.18 6.74
C GLU A 143 -3.34 15.99 6.60
N ILE A 144 -2.06 16.21 6.93
CA ILE A 144 -1.08 15.15 7.19
C ILE A 144 -0.62 15.28 8.64
N TRP A 145 -0.58 14.16 9.35
CA TRP A 145 -0.09 14.12 10.73
C TRP A 145 1.13 13.21 10.86
N VAL A 146 2.04 13.63 11.74
CA VAL A 146 3.18 12.83 12.19
C VAL A 146 2.98 12.55 13.68
N ALA A 147 2.87 11.28 14.03
CA ALA A 147 2.78 10.81 15.40
C ALA A 147 4.14 10.25 15.83
N ASP A 148 4.84 10.94 16.71
CA ASP A 148 6.02 10.43 17.41
C ASP A 148 5.54 9.62 18.61
N VAL A 149 5.84 8.33 18.63
CA VAL A 149 5.40 7.36 19.64
C VAL A 149 6.59 6.79 20.43
N GLY A 150 7.72 7.46 20.42
CA GLY A 150 8.90 7.10 21.21
C GLY A 150 8.59 7.07 22.71
N ASP A 151 7.79 8.02 23.21
CA ASP A 151 7.08 7.90 24.50
C ASP A 151 5.64 7.44 24.25
N ARG A 152 5.38 6.16 24.46
CA ARG A 152 4.07 5.54 24.25
C ARG A 152 2.99 6.03 25.20
N SER A 153 3.38 6.61 26.34
CA SER A 153 2.44 7.17 27.31
C SER A 153 2.01 8.59 26.97
N ASN A 154 2.81 9.28 26.13
CA ASN A 154 2.59 10.67 25.75
C ASN A 154 3.10 10.97 24.33
N PRO A 155 2.38 10.50 23.26
CA PRO A 155 2.80 10.73 21.89
C PRO A 155 2.75 12.21 21.54
N ILE A 156 3.70 12.63 20.71
CA ILE A 156 3.73 13.98 20.16
C ILE A 156 3.13 13.95 18.76
N ILE A 157 2.04 14.71 18.55
CA ILE A 157 1.37 14.81 17.26
C ILE A 157 1.72 16.15 16.61
N THR A 158 2.44 16.10 15.50
CA THR A 158 2.67 17.26 14.63
C THR A 158 1.65 17.25 13.50
N ARG A 159 0.92 18.35 13.33
CA ARG A 159 -0.17 18.48 12.35
C ARG A 159 0.23 19.42 11.23
N PHE A 160 -0.07 19.03 10.00
CA PHE A 160 0.11 19.84 8.80
C PHE A 160 -1.27 20.02 8.15
N PRO A 161 -1.94 21.16 8.40
CA PRO A 161 -3.26 21.43 7.82
C PRO A 161 -3.14 21.91 6.37
N ASP A 162 -4.28 21.96 5.67
CA ASP A 162 -4.42 22.55 4.33
C ASP A 162 -3.48 21.95 3.27
N VAL A 163 -3.22 20.64 3.36
CA VAL A 163 -2.31 19.98 2.42
C VAL A 163 -2.93 19.74 1.04
N GLY A 164 -4.25 19.89 0.93
CA GLY A 164 -5.03 19.69 -0.29
C GLY A 164 -6.28 18.86 -0.04
N ARG A 165 -7.13 18.75 -1.08
CA ARG A 165 -8.42 18.06 -0.95
C ARG A 165 -8.27 16.54 -1.01
N LEU A 166 -8.79 15.87 0.00
CA LEU A 166 -8.87 14.42 0.08
C LEU A 166 -7.50 13.75 -0.13
N PRO A 167 -6.47 14.07 0.69
CA PRO A 167 -5.20 13.33 0.64
C PRO A 167 -5.50 11.85 0.92
N TYR A 168 -4.96 10.96 0.10
CA TYR A 168 -5.30 9.54 0.15
C TYR A 168 -4.07 8.69 0.45
N ASP A 169 -3.76 7.75 -0.42
CA ASP A 169 -2.59 6.90 -0.22
C ASP A 169 -1.28 7.66 -0.35
N ALA A 170 -0.27 7.13 0.28
CA ALA A 170 1.03 7.78 0.33
C ALA A 170 2.18 6.81 0.09
N LEU A 171 3.29 7.38 -0.34
CA LEU A 171 4.59 6.74 -0.41
C LEU A 171 5.53 7.39 0.59
N LEU A 172 6.27 6.59 1.33
CA LEU A 172 7.49 7.05 2.00
C LEU A 172 8.69 6.65 1.14
N THR A 173 9.58 7.61 0.85
CA THR A 173 10.80 7.30 0.10
C THR A 173 11.67 6.29 0.84
N PRO A 174 12.44 5.44 0.12
CA PRO A 174 13.24 4.37 0.75
C PRO A 174 14.26 4.83 1.79
N ASP A 175 14.68 6.11 1.72
CA ASP A 175 15.54 6.75 2.73
C ASP A 175 14.77 7.26 3.96
N GLY A 176 13.45 7.10 3.98
CA GLY A 176 12.57 7.55 5.07
C GLY A 176 12.41 9.06 5.18
N ARG A 177 12.76 9.81 4.13
CA ARG A 177 12.78 11.27 4.19
C ARG A 177 11.49 11.92 3.75
N PHE A 178 10.95 11.54 2.59
CA PHE A 178 9.79 12.21 2.02
C PHE A 178 8.55 11.35 2.13
N TYR A 179 7.52 11.89 2.77
CA TYR A 179 6.17 11.36 2.71
C TYR A 179 5.39 12.11 1.64
N ILE A 180 4.82 11.39 0.68
CA ILE A 180 4.14 11.98 -0.47
C ILE A 180 2.74 11.40 -0.54
N ALA A 181 1.72 12.24 -0.37
CA ALA A 181 0.32 11.84 -0.48
C ALA A 181 -0.30 12.31 -1.80
N GLY A 182 -1.02 11.41 -2.47
CA GLY A 182 -1.86 11.74 -3.62
C GLY A 182 -3.11 12.48 -3.19
N LEU A 183 -3.60 13.42 -4.02
CA LEU A 183 -4.80 14.19 -3.75
C LEU A 183 -5.96 13.64 -4.59
N PHE A 184 -6.90 12.96 -3.92
CA PHE A 184 -8.05 12.37 -4.62
C PHE A 184 -9.06 13.42 -5.08
N GLY A 185 -9.14 14.54 -4.39
CA GLY A 185 -10.10 15.60 -4.64
C GLY A 185 -9.68 16.63 -5.68
N GLU A 186 -8.40 16.63 -6.10
CA GLU A 186 -7.83 17.62 -7.02
C GLU A 186 -6.54 17.12 -7.66
N ASP A 187 -6.02 17.83 -8.64
CA ASP A 187 -4.69 17.55 -9.18
C ASP A 187 -3.59 17.89 -8.15
N GLY A 188 -2.44 17.23 -8.28
CA GLY A 188 -1.27 17.46 -7.45
C GLY A 188 -1.05 16.43 -6.35
N LEU A 189 0.11 16.58 -5.70
CA LEU A 189 0.59 15.75 -4.62
C LEU A 189 1.05 16.63 -3.46
N ALA A 190 0.84 16.15 -2.24
CA ALA A 190 1.34 16.78 -1.01
C ALA A 190 2.63 16.10 -0.58
N LEU A 191 3.72 16.84 -0.47
CA LEU A 191 5.06 16.36 -0.12
C LEU A 191 5.51 16.96 1.21
N LEU A 192 5.80 16.10 2.18
CA LEU A 192 6.35 16.45 3.49
C LEU A 192 7.79 15.93 3.61
N ASP A 193 8.75 16.84 3.88
CA ASP A 193 10.13 16.47 4.22
C ASP A 193 10.23 16.18 5.71
N LEU A 194 10.30 14.91 6.10
CA LEU A 194 10.37 14.47 7.50
C LEU A 194 11.71 14.82 8.19
N TRP A 195 12.73 15.19 7.42
CA TRP A 195 13.99 15.70 7.96
C TRP A 195 13.94 17.21 8.26
N HIS A 196 13.02 17.92 7.60
CA HIS A 196 12.80 19.35 7.77
C HIS A 196 11.30 19.67 7.88
N PRO A 197 10.61 19.14 8.91
CA PRO A 197 9.17 19.30 9.05
C PRO A 197 8.76 20.78 9.30
N ASP A 198 9.69 21.59 9.79
CA ASP A 198 9.53 23.04 9.97
C ASP A 198 9.22 23.79 8.66
N ARG A 199 9.55 23.21 7.50
CA ARG A 199 9.25 23.79 6.18
C ARG A 199 7.78 23.58 5.75
N GLY A 200 7.04 22.77 6.50
CA GLY A 200 5.65 22.42 6.16
C GLY A 200 5.54 21.49 4.95
N VAL A 201 4.30 21.33 4.47
CA VAL A 201 3.99 20.54 3.28
C VAL A 201 4.12 21.39 2.03
N ARG A 202 4.80 20.85 1.03
CA ARG A 202 4.92 21.47 -0.30
C ARG A 202 4.02 20.76 -1.30
N ARG A 203 3.33 21.52 -2.15
CA ARG A 203 2.61 20.97 -3.29
C ARG A 203 3.58 20.74 -4.46
N ILE A 204 3.41 19.61 -5.12
CA ILE A 204 4.11 19.27 -6.36
C ILE A 204 3.09 18.76 -7.38
N MET A 205 3.38 18.91 -8.68
CA MET A 205 2.48 18.51 -9.78
C MET A 205 1.10 19.18 -9.71
N ASP A 206 1.02 20.45 -9.29
CA ASP A 206 -0.21 21.16 -8.94
C ASP A 206 -1.30 21.18 -10.03
N ASN A 207 -0.92 21.00 -11.30
CA ASN A 207 -1.85 21.06 -12.43
C ASN A 207 -2.01 19.70 -13.11
N TYR A 208 -1.65 18.59 -12.41
CA TYR A 208 -1.64 17.29 -13.05
C TYR A 208 -1.87 16.13 -12.08
N GLY A 209 -2.53 15.10 -12.55
CA GLY A 209 -2.66 13.81 -11.85
C GLY A 209 -4.08 13.26 -11.87
N ARG A 210 -5.03 13.95 -11.25
CA ARG A 210 -6.39 13.44 -11.10
C ARG A 210 -7.19 13.47 -12.41
N GLY A 211 -7.16 14.56 -13.17
CA GLY A 211 -7.98 14.75 -14.36
C GLY A 211 -9.47 14.91 -14.06
N ASP A 212 -10.28 14.95 -15.13
CA ASP A 212 -11.74 15.17 -15.06
C ASP A 212 -12.55 13.89 -15.20
N GLU A 213 -11.92 12.76 -15.52
CA GLU A 213 -12.58 11.49 -15.71
C GLU A 213 -13.17 10.96 -14.40
N LYS A 214 -14.38 10.40 -14.47
CA LYS A 214 -14.99 9.74 -13.33
C LYS A 214 -14.15 8.52 -12.95
N LEU A 215 -13.59 8.53 -11.76
CA LEU A 215 -12.84 7.40 -11.26
C LEU A 215 -13.79 6.22 -11.00
N PRO A 216 -13.53 5.04 -11.59
CA PRO A 216 -14.49 3.93 -11.60
C PRO A 216 -14.67 3.27 -10.24
N VAL A 217 -13.77 3.49 -9.31
CA VAL A 217 -13.81 2.90 -7.98
C VAL A 217 -13.29 3.92 -6.95
N TYR A 218 -13.94 3.99 -5.79
CA TYR A 218 -13.40 4.63 -4.58
C TYR A 218 -12.14 3.92 -4.04
N LYS A 219 -11.46 3.15 -4.90
CA LYS A 219 -10.25 2.41 -4.56
C LYS A 219 -9.10 3.08 -5.26
N MET A 220 -8.55 4.04 -4.56
CA MET A 220 -7.26 4.60 -4.93
C MET A 220 -6.15 3.59 -4.69
N PRO A 221 -5.02 3.77 -5.36
CA PRO A 221 -3.87 2.93 -5.14
C PRO A 221 -3.55 2.81 -3.65
N HIS A 222 -3.42 1.58 -3.20
CA HIS A 222 -2.94 1.27 -1.86
C HIS A 222 -1.47 1.67 -1.70
N LEU A 223 -0.97 1.62 -0.47
CA LEU A 223 0.40 1.93 -0.03
C LEU A 223 1.57 1.41 -0.90
N GLU A 224 1.35 0.94 -2.09
CA GLU A 224 2.33 0.57 -3.10
C GLU A 224 1.82 0.87 -4.51
N GLY A 225 0.84 1.74 -4.60
CA GLY A 225 0.34 2.22 -5.87
C GLY A 225 1.35 3.09 -6.63
N TRP A 226 2.51 3.37 -6.03
CA TRP A 226 3.58 4.20 -6.56
C TRP A 226 4.89 3.43 -6.52
N ALA A 227 5.81 3.76 -7.40
CA ALA A 227 7.09 3.06 -7.48
C ALA A 227 8.25 4.04 -7.47
N MET A 228 9.36 3.60 -6.85
CA MET A 228 10.66 4.26 -6.96
C MET A 228 11.62 3.34 -7.70
N SER A 229 12.31 3.88 -8.70
CA SER A 229 13.42 3.22 -9.38
C SER A 229 14.58 4.20 -9.52
N GLY A 230 15.64 3.98 -8.74
CA GLY A 230 16.73 4.95 -8.61
C GLY A 230 16.23 6.30 -8.13
N GLN A 231 16.43 7.34 -8.92
CA GLN A 231 15.97 8.71 -8.61
C GLN A 231 14.59 9.03 -9.23
N LEU A 232 13.96 8.08 -9.91
CA LEU A 232 12.66 8.30 -10.54
C LEU A 232 11.53 7.75 -9.68
N ALA A 233 10.52 8.56 -9.48
CA ALA A 233 9.24 8.14 -8.93
C ALA A 233 8.23 7.99 -10.08
N PHE A 234 7.51 6.85 -10.08
CA PHE A 234 6.47 6.53 -11.05
C PHE A 234 5.12 6.58 -10.34
N VAL A 235 4.24 7.46 -10.77
CA VAL A 235 3.00 7.79 -10.08
C VAL A 235 1.81 7.61 -11.01
N PRO A 236 0.75 6.87 -10.63
CA PRO A 236 -0.41 6.70 -11.48
C PRO A 236 -1.23 7.99 -11.57
N ALA A 237 -1.40 8.52 -12.77
CA ALA A 237 -2.34 9.60 -13.06
C ALA A 237 -3.67 8.99 -13.48
N VAL A 238 -4.47 8.55 -12.51
CA VAL A 238 -5.63 7.65 -12.71
C VAL A 238 -6.64 8.21 -13.71
N GLY A 239 -7.01 9.47 -13.61
CA GLY A 239 -7.98 10.11 -14.51
C GLY A 239 -7.40 10.59 -15.85
N ARG A 240 -6.13 10.27 -16.13
CA ARG A 240 -5.43 10.68 -17.36
C ARG A 240 -4.92 9.52 -18.21
N HIS A 241 -5.04 8.27 -17.75
CA HIS A 241 -4.47 7.08 -18.37
C HIS A 241 -2.97 7.20 -18.63
N GLU A 242 -2.25 7.72 -17.65
CA GLU A 242 -0.82 7.96 -17.75
C GLU A 242 -0.11 7.58 -16.45
N VAL A 243 1.16 7.25 -16.57
CA VAL A 243 2.08 7.17 -15.44
C VAL A 243 3.00 8.40 -15.50
N LEU A 244 2.98 9.21 -14.44
CA LEU A 244 3.88 10.33 -14.29
C LEU A 244 5.26 9.82 -13.89
N VAL A 245 6.30 10.40 -14.48
CA VAL A 245 7.69 10.17 -14.09
C VAL A 245 8.24 11.45 -13.49
N ILE A 246 8.63 11.39 -12.23
CA ILE A 246 9.07 12.52 -11.44
C ILE A 246 10.51 12.28 -10.98
N ASP A 247 11.38 13.29 -11.10
CA ASP A 247 12.72 13.24 -10.52
C ASP A 247 12.63 13.52 -9.01
N SER A 248 13.01 12.56 -8.19
CA SER A 248 12.92 12.69 -6.72
C SER A 248 13.99 13.63 -6.12
N LYS A 249 14.94 14.11 -6.93
CA LYS A 249 15.95 15.06 -6.48
C LYS A 249 15.35 16.44 -6.23
N ASP A 250 14.48 16.88 -7.11
CA ASP A 250 13.84 18.20 -7.06
C ASP A 250 12.31 18.16 -7.11
N TRP A 251 11.75 16.95 -7.31
CA TRP A 251 10.32 16.68 -7.43
C TRP A 251 9.68 17.35 -8.61
N THR A 252 10.39 17.37 -9.75
CA THR A 252 9.91 17.90 -11.02
C THR A 252 9.54 16.80 -12.00
N GLU A 253 8.60 17.10 -12.88
CA GLU A 253 8.20 16.20 -13.96
C GLU A 253 9.36 15.93 -14.92
N LYS A 254 9.61 14.65 -15.23
CA LYS A 254 10.54 14.18 -16.26
C LYS A 254 9.82 13.68 -17.49
N GLY A 255 8.63 13.17 -17.34
CA GLY A 255 7.87 12.63 -18.46
C GLY A 255 6.52 12.11 -18.05
N ARG A 256 5.77 11.71 -19.07
CA ARG A 256 4.45 11.09 -18.98
C ARG A 256 4.44 9.90 -19.91
N ILE A 257 3.99 8.78 -19.40
CA ILE A 257 3.91 7.53 -20.16
C ILE A 257 2.43 7.21 -20.35
N PRO A 258 1.87 7.36 -21.56
CA PRO A 258 0.52 6.92 -21.85
C PRO A 258 0.40 5.43 -21.64
N VAL A 259 -0.65 4.97 -20.94
CA VAL A 259 -0.90 3.59 -20.62
C VAL A 259 -2.29 3.15 -21.06
N HIS A 260 -2.53 1.84 -21.06
CA HIS A 260 -3.70 1.19 -21.64
C HIS A 260 -5.06 1.67 -21.08
N GLY A 261 -5.10 1.98 -19.79
CA GLY A 261 -6.33 2.38 -19.10
C GLY A 261 -6.01 3.18 -17.83
N GLN A 262 -6.97 3.29 -16.92
CA GLN A 262 -6.75 3.96 -15.64
C GLN A 262 -5.77 3.14 -14.78
N PRO A 263 -4.53 3.60 -14.55
CA PRO A 263 -3.54 2.86 -13.77
C PRO A 263 -3.94 2.82 -12.30
N VAL A 264 -3.83 1.64 -11.66
CA VAL A 264 -4.18 1.44 -10.24
C VAL A 264 -2.93 1.22 -9.39
N PHE A 265 -2.14 0.21 -9.70
CA PHE A 265 -0.86 -0.03 -9.07
C PHE A 265 0.26 0.19 -10.07
N VAL A 266 1.29 0.87 -9.60
CA VAL A 266 2.54 1.09 -10.32
C VAL A 266 3.65 0.57 -9.43
N MET A 267 4.21 -0.60 -9.75
CA MET A 267 5.15 -1.31 -8.88
C MET A 267 6.50 -1.50 -9.55
N ALA A 268 7.57 -1.07 -8.87
CA ALA A 268 8.93 -1.27 -9.36
C ALA A 268 9.42 -2.69 -9.08
N GLN A 269 10.01 -3.31 -10.09
CA GLN A 269 10.82 -4.51 -9.90
C GLN A 269 11.99 -4.19 -8.96
N PRO A 270 12.30 -5.03 -7.97
CA PRO A 270 13.42 -4.78 -7.04
C PRO A 270 14.78 -4.52 -7.69
N ALA A 271 15.03 -5.04 -8.90
CA ALA A 271 16.22 -4.74 -9.68
C ALA A 271 16.20 -3.34 -10.35
N GLY A 272 15.06 -2.63 -10.29
CA GLY A 272 14.92 -1.26 -10.76
C GLY A 272 14.89 -1.06 -12.28
N ARG A 273 14.76 -2.12 -13.08
CA ARG A 273 14.75 -2.02 -14.55
C ARG A 273 13.35 -1.92 -15.14
N GLN A 274 12.35 -2.33 -14.39
CA GLN A 274 10.97 -2.42 -14.86
C GLN A 274 10.03 -1.84 -13.83
N VAL A 275 8.97 -1.20 -14.34
CA VAL A 275 7.80 -0.81 -13.56
C VAL A 275 6.59 -1.47 -14.18
N TRP A 276 5.83 -2.21 -13.36
CA TRP A 276 4.64 -2.94 -13.78
C TRP A 276 3.39 -2.18 -13.38
N VAL A 277 2.43 -2.10 -14.30
CA VAL A 277 1.21 -1.31 -14.16
C VAL A 277 0.00 -2.18 -14.45
N ASN A 278 -0.97 -2.24 -13.54
CA ASN A 278 -2.29 -2.82 -13.78
C ASN A 278 -3.36 -1.71 -13.82
N PHE A 279 -4.56 -2.06 -14.25
CA PHE A 279 -5.60 -1.10 -14.59
C PHE A 279 -6.92 -1.36 -13.86
N ALA A 280 -7.74 -0.31 -13.74
CA ALA A 280 -9.11 -0.40 -13.29
C ALA A 280 -10.02 -0.99 -14.40
N LEU A 281 -11.26 -1.34 -14.03
CA LEU A 281 -12.28 -1.69 -15.00
C LEU A 281 -12.53 -0.52 -15.99
N PRO A 282 -12.73 -0.82 -17.29
CA PRO A 282 -12.89 -2.15 -17.91
C PRO A 282 -11.57 -2.83 -18.29
N ASP A 283 -10.44 -2.17 -18.18
CA ASP A 283 -9.13 -2.59 -18.74
C ASP A 283 -8.32 -3.49 -17.79
N ASN A 284 -8.96 -4.02 -16.76
CA ASN A 284 -8.33 -4.75 -15.66
C ASN A 284 -7.91 -6.20 -15.98
N ASP A 285 -7.94 -6.60 -17.24
CA ASP A 285 -7.38 -7.86 -17.75
C ASP A 285 -5.91 -7.72 -18.21
N THR A 286 -5.40 -6.51 -18.20
CA THR A 286 -4.12 -6.13 -18.80
C THR A 286 -3.11 -5.70 -17.73
N VAL A 287 -1.84 -5.98 -17.99
CA VAL A 287 -0.69 -5.46 -17.25
C VAL A 287 0.33 -4.95 -18.27
N GLN A 288 0.84 -3.75 -18.08
CA GLN A 288 1.92 -3.19 -18.90
C GLN A 288 3.22 -3.07 -18.11
N ILE A 289 4.32 -3.27 -18.81
CA ILE A 289 5.66 -3.19 -18.26
C ILE A 289 6.38 -2.02 -18.91
N ILE A 290 6.78 -1.06 -18.08
CA ILE A 290 7.55 0.12 -18.47
C ILE A 290 9.03 -0.19 -18.25
N ASP A 291 9.86 0.06 -19.25
CA ASP A 291 11.31 0.11 -19.11
C ASP A 291 11.73 1.43 -18.46
N THR A 292 12.52 1.37 -17.39
CA THR A 292 12.88 2.55 -16.60
C THR A 292 14.00 3.39 -17.22
N GLU A 293 14.72 2.88 -18.21
CA GLU A 293 15.74 3.63 -18.94
C GLU A 293 15.15 4.40 -20.13
N THR A 294 14.29 3.71 -20.91
CA THR A 294 13.68 4.33 -22.12
C THR A 294 12.42 5.10 -21.81
N LEU A 295 11.77 4.81 -20.67
CA LEU A 295 10.45 5.33 -20.26
C LEU A 295 9.34 4.98 -21.26
N GLU A 296 9.45 3.82 -21.89
CA GLU A 296 8.50 3.29 -22.86
C GLU A 296 7.85 2.01 -22.36
N ILE A 297 6.69 1.64 -22.92
CA ILE A 297 6.06 0.34 -22.69
C ILE A 297 6.89 -0.73 -23.42
N ALA A 298 7.64 -1.51 -22.67
CA ALA A 298 8.44 -2.61 -23.19
C ALA A 298 7.63 -3.85 -23.49
N HIS A 299 6.55 -4.12 -22.71
CA HIS A 299 5.75 -5.32 -22.86
C HIS A 299 4.31 -5.13 -22.35
N THR A 300 3.38 -5.91 -22.91
CA THR A 300 1.98 -5.95 -22.46
C THR A 300 1.55 -7.40 -22.27
N LEU A 301 1.01 -7.72 -21.09
CA LEU A 301 0.49 -9.02 -20.73
C LEU A 301 -1.02 -8.99 -20.60
N ARG A 302 -1.66 -10.13 -20.86
CA ARG A 302 -3.09 -10.37 -20.58
C ARG A 302 -3.24 -11.59 -19.66
N PRO A 303 -3.02 -11.44 -18.36
CA PRO A 303 -3.06 -12.57 -17.42
C PRO A 303 -4.45 -13.20 -17.29
N GLY A 304 -5.48 -12.41 -17.50
CA GLY A 304 -6.88 -12.78 -17.34
C GLY A 304 -7.69 -11.70 -16.65
N PRO A 305 -9.02 -11.90 -16.44
CA PRO A 305 -9.91 -10.87 -15.94
C PRO A 305 -9.66 -10.53 -14.46
N ALA A 306 -9.71 -9.24 -14.16
CA ALA A 306 -9.58 -8.66 -12.83
C ALA A 306 -8.22 -8.93 -12.13
N VAL A 307 -7.14 -8.43 -12.74
CA VAL A 307 -5.84 -8.34 -12.09
C VAL A 307 -5.90 -7.26 -11.01
N LEU A 308 -6.01 -7.66 -9.73
CA LEU A 308 -6.21 -6.73 -8.62
C LEU A 308 -4.93 -6.30 -7.93
N HIS A 309 -3.96 -7.18 -7.84
CA HIS A 309 -2.71 -6.92 -7.11
C HIS A 309 -1.53 -7.64 -7.76
N MET A 310 -0.35 -7.07 -7.55
CA MET A 310 0.92 -7.61 -7.99
C MET A 310 1.90 -7.64 -6.81
N GLU A 311 2.80 -8.62 -6.80
CA GLU A 311 3.87 -8.67 -5.81
C GLU A 311 5.11 -9.33 -6.40
N PHE A 312 6.25 -8.65 -6.30
CA PHE A 312 7.53 -9.19 -6.73
C PHE A 312 8.16 -10.09 -5.67
N THR A 313 8.82 -11.16 -6.12
CA THR A 313 9.77 -11.87 -5.24
C THR A 313 10.90 -10.94 -4.80
N PRO A 314 11.55 -11.20 -3.65
CA PRO A 314 12.51 -10.24 -3.06
C PRO A 314 13.64 -9.76 -3.98
N ARG A 315 14.05 -10.57 -4.94
CA ARG A 315 15.06 -10.20 -5.95
C ARG A 315 14.49 -9.80 -7.31
N GLY A 316 13.16 -9.87 -7.44
CA GLY A 316 12.47 -9.44 -8.65
C GLY A 316 12.52 -10.41 -9.81
N GLU A 317 12.94 -11.67 -9.61
CA GLU A 317 12.97 -12.67 -10.68
C GLU A 317 11.58 -13.08 -11.15
N ARG A 318 10.61 -12.97 -10.25
CA ARG A 318 9.20 -13.33 -10.51
C ARG A 318 8.26 -12.29 -9.97
N VAL A 319 7.10 -12.19 -10.59
CA VAL A 319 5.97 -11.41 -10.11
C VAL A 319 4.75 -12.31 -9.98
N TRP A 320 4.02 -12.16 -8.90
CA TRP A 320 2.78 -12.84 -8.63
C TRP A 320 1.61 -11.89 -8.92
N LEU A 321 0.66 -12.32 -9.72
CA LEU A 321 -0.51 -11.53 -10.12
C LEU A 321 -1.78 -12.22 -9.62
N SER A 322 -2.61 -11.50 -8.88
CA SER A 322 -3.94 -11.99 -8.53
C SER A 322 -4.89 -11.81 -9.71
N VAL A 323 -5.33 -12.91 -10.33
CA VAL A 323 -6.33 -12.92 -11.40
C VAL A 323 -7.66 -13.36 -10.79
N ARG A 324 -8.37 -12.38 -10.21
CA ARG A 324 -9.50 -12.62 -9.32
C ARG A 324 -10.61 -13.45 -9.98
N ASP A 325 -11.03 -13.07 -11.18
CA ASP A 325 -12.22 -13.66 -11.79
C ASP A 325 -11.95 -15.02 -12.48
N ASP A 326 -10.69 -15.41 -12.56
CA ASP A 326 -10.25 -16.75 -12.95
C ASP A 326 -9.86 -17.65 -11.76
N ASP A 327 -10.09 -17.20 -10.51
CA ASP A 327 -9.79 -17.95 -9.28
C ASP A 327 -8.34 -18.45 -9.20
N ARG A 328 -7.39 -17.63 -9.63
CA ARG A 328 -5.97 -18.01 -9.61
C ARG A 328 -5.02 -16.86 -9.28
N VAL A 329 -3.87 -17.23 -8.76
CA VAL A 329 -2.66 -16.41 -8.76
C VAL A 329 -1.75 -16.93 -9.87
N ALA A 330 -1.39 -16.07 -10.82
CA ALA A 330 -0.47 -16.38 -11.90
C ALA A 330 0.94 -15.88 -11.57
N VAL A 331 1.96 -16.67 -11.81
CA VAL A 331 3.37 -16.32 -11.56
C VAL A 331 4.11 -16.18 -12.89
N TYR A 332 4.68 -15.01 -13.12
CA TYR A 332 5.45 -14.71 -14.32
C TYR A 332 6.92 -14.53 -13.99
N ASP A 333 7.77 -15.00 -14.91
CA ASP A 333 9.20 -14.65 -14.93
C ASP A 333 9.35 -13.24 -15.48
N THR A 334 10.14 -12.39 -14.82
CA THR A 334 10.25 -10.97 -15.18
C THR A 334 11.21 -10.69 -16.33
N ASN A 335 11.99 -11.68 -16.79
CA ASN A 335 12.87 -11.55 -17.95
C ASN A 335 12.21 -12.07 -19.22
N SER A 336 11.61 -13.26 -19.15
CA SER A 336 10.94 -13.87 -20.33
C SER A 336 9.51 -13.41 -20.51
N PHE A 337 8.89 -12.84 -19.47
CA PHE A 337 7.46 -12.49 -19.40
C PHE A 337 6.52 -13.70 -19.59
N GLU A 338 7.04 -14.91 -19.43
CA GLU A 338 6.26 -16.12 -19.52
C GLU A 338 5.66 -16.50 -18.17
N ARG A 339 4.46 -17.08 -18.19
CA ARG A 339 3.86 -17.65 -16.99
C ARG A 339 4.54 -18.96 -16.63
N VAL A 340 5.22 -18.98 -15.49
CA VAL A 340 6.02 -20.13 -15.02
C VAL A 340 5.30 -20.99 -13.99
N ALA A 341 4.27 -20.45 -13.32
CA ALA A 341 3.46 -21.20 -12.35
C ALA A 341 2.08 -20.57 -12.18
N GLN A 342 1.17 -21.31 -11.54
CA GLN A 342 -0.07 -20.78 -11.01
C GLN A 342 -0.47 -21.50 -9.73
N LEU A 343 -1.26 -20.82 -8.89
CA LEU A 343 -1.91 -21.38 -7.71
C LEU A 343 -3.42 -21.16 -7.82
N ASP A 344 -4.21 -22.22 -7.63
CA ASP A 344 -5.65 -22.12 -7.60
C ASP A 344 -6.09 -21.57 -6.24
N ILE A 345 -6.56 -20.34 -6.23
CA ILE A 345 -7.04 -19.61 -5.06
C ILE A 345 -8.32 -18.87 -5.47
N HIS A 346 -9.40 -19.14 -4.75
CA HIS A 346 -10.69 -18.54 -5.04
C HIS A 346 -10.70 -17.04 -4.77
N LYS A 347 -11.09 -16.23 -5.76
CA LYS A 347 -11.17 -14.77 -5.69
C LYS A 347 -9.97 -14.11 -4.97
N PRO A 348 -8.73 -14.37 -5.44
CA PRO A 348 -7.55 -13.77 -4.82
C PRO A 348 -7.57 -12.24 -4.98
N SER A 349 -7.03 -11.54 -3.97
CA SER A 349 -6.88 -10.09 -4.01
C SER A 349 -5.46 -9.68 -3.65
N GLY A 350 -5.20 -9.22 -2.43
CA GLY A 350 -3.87 -8.82 -1.99
C GLY A 350 -2.87 -9.99 -1.95
N ILE A 351 -1.66 -9.72 -2.40
CA ILE A 351 -0.50 -10.61 -2.28
C ILE A 351 0.57 -9.83 -1.53
N PHE A 352 1.10 -10.38 -0.44
CA PHE A 352 2.06 -9.69 0.40
C PHE A 352 3.17 -10.67 0.80
N PHE A 353 4.42 -10.37 0.44
CA PHE A 353 5.54 -11.20 0.86
C PHE A 353 6.21 -10.69 2.13
N SER A 354 6.70 -11.60 2.97
CA SER A 354 7.30 -11.27 4.27
C SER A 354 8.57 -10.42 4.16
N SER A 355 9.20 -10.35 2.99
CA SER A 355 10.33 -9.46 2.72
C SER A 355 9.99 -7.98 2.88
N ARG A 356 8.71 -7.60 2.85
CA ARG A 356 8.24 -6.25 3.18
C ARG A 356 8.61 -5.82 4.59
N ALA A 357 8.75 -6.76 5.54
CA ALA A 357 9.12 -6.48 6.92
C ALA A 357 10.43 -5.69 7.09
N THR A 358 11.31 -5.72 6.09
CA THR A 358 12.61 -5.02 6.13
C THR A 358 12.58 -3.67 5.42
N ARG A 359 11.46 -3.30 4.82
CA ARG A 359 11.30 -2.00 4.16
C ARG A 359 10.70 -1.00 5.14
N ILE A 360 11.04 0.27 4.94
CA ILE A 360 10.45 1.40 5.64
C ILE A 360 9.27 1.93 4.84
N GLY A 361 8.22 2.37 5.52
CA GLY A 361 7.07 2.97 4.86
C GLY A 361 6.08 1.94 4.28
N LEU A 362 6.10 0.73 4.80
CA LEU A 362 5.21 -0.36 4.37
C LEU A 362 4.46 -0.98 5.55
#